data_e2a0ca38a23dbda55d88a3072c196d92
#
_entry.id   e2a0ca38a23dbda55d88a3072c196d92
#
_cell.length_a   1.000
_cell.length_b   1.000
_cell.length_c   1.000
_cell.angle_alpha   90.00
_cell.angle_beta   90.00
_cell.angle_gamma   90.00
#
_symmetry.space_group_name_H-M   'P 1'
#
loop_
_entity.id
_entity.type
_entity.pdbx_description
1 polymer ?
#
loop_
_entity_poly.entity_id
_entity_poly.type
_entity_poly.pdbx_seq_one_letter_code
_entity_poly.pdbx_strand_id
1 'polypeptide(L)'
;AEGADLYVTLEPCCHYGRTPPCKEAIIEAKISRVVIGSRDPNPLVSGKGAEILRKAGIEVIEDFMRDECDKLNPIFFRYITTKLPYVSLKYAMTADGKIATYSGKSKWITNEFSRNDVHRLRKKHRAIMVGIGTVLADNPMLNCRIENGRNPIRIVCDSKLRIPLDCNI
;
A
#
# COMPACT_ATOMS: atom_id res chain seq x y z
N ALA A 1 13.76 -7.72 -28.15
CA ALA A 1 13.21 -8.71 -27.18
C ALA A 1 12.49 -9.87 -27.90
N GLU A 2 12.65 -9.96 -29.24
CA GLU A 2 12.02 -11.04 -30.03
C GLU A 2 12.47 -12.41 -29.55
N GLY A 3 11.51 -13.31 -29.31
CA GLY A 3 11.77 -14.65 -28.81
C GLY A 3 12.10 -14.77 -27.31
N ALA A 4 12.10 -13.66 -26.56
CA ALA A 4 12.44 -13.65 -25.14
C ALA A 4 11.27 -14.13 -24.25
N ASP A 5 11.60 -14.56 -23.04
CA ASP A 5 10.66 -14.79 -21.94
C ASP A 5 10.46 -13.52 -21.10
N LEU A 6 9.21 -13.22 -20.76
CA LEU A 6 8.85 -12.11 -19.88
C LEU A 6 8.24 -12.63 -18.59
N TYR A 7 8.80 -12.25 -17.46
CA TYR A 7 8.28 -12.55 -16.12
C TYR A 7 7.65 -11.30 -15.52
N VAL A 8 6.38 -11.40 -15.10
CA VAL A 8 5.65 -10.27 -14.50
C VAL A 8 4.95 -10.72 -13.21
N THR A 9 4.98 -9.86 -12.21
CA THR A 9 4.36 -10.15 -10.91
C THR A 9 2.84 -9.97 -10.92
N LEU A 10 2.30 -9.24 -11.91
CA LEU A 10 0.87 -8.98 -12.08
C LEU A 10 0.49 -9.12 -13.55
N GLU A 11 -0.72 -9.62 -13.82
CA GLU A 11 -1.27 -9.79 -15.16
C GLU A 11 -1.16 -8.51 -16.01
N PRO A 12 -0.65 -8.57 -17.25
CA PRO A 12 -0.56 -7.42 -18.13
C PRO A 12 -1.93 -6.82 -18.44
N CYS A 13 -2.05 -5.51 -18.28
CA CYS A 13 -3.31 -4.81 -18.53
C CYS A 13 -3.73 -4.88 -20.00
N CYS A 14 -5.05 -4.93 -20.22
CA CYS A 14 -5.66 -5.04 -21.53
C CYS A 14 -6.57 -3.85 -21.89
N HIS A 15 -6.71 -2.85 -21.03
CA HIS A 15 -7.54 -1.67 -21.23
C HIS A 15 -6.70 -0.39 -21.29
N TYR A 16 -7.20 0.61 -21.99
CA TYR A 16 -6.61 1.94 -22.02
C TYR A 16 -6.90 2.67 -20.71
N GLY A 17 -5.85 3.14 -20.05
CA GLY A 17 -5.90 4.00 -18.87
C GLY A 17 -5.22 5.34 -19.20
N ARG A 18 -4.33 5.80 -18.33
CA ARG A 18 -3.47 6.98 -18.59
C ARG A 18 -2.37 6.66 -19.62
N THR A 19 -2.05 5.39 -19.78
CA THR A 19 -1.06 4.85 -20.72
C THR A 19 -1.72 3.74 -21.55
N PRO A 20 -1.16 3.42 -22.74
CA PRO A 20 -1.57 2.26 -23.52
C PRO A 20 -1.44 0.96 -22.73
N PRO A 21 -2.23 -0.08 -23.04
CA PRO A 21 -2.17 -1.36 -22.35
C PRO A 21 -0.87 -2.11 -22.62
N CYS A 22 -0.31 -2.73 -21.58
CA CYS A 22 0.96 -3.47 -21.66
C CYS A 22 0.94 -4.61 -22.70
N LYS A 23 -0.23 -5.22 -22.95
CA LYS A 23 -0.39 -6.30 -23.93
C LYS A 23 0.12 -5.91 -25.32
N GLU A 24 -0.10 -4.65 -25.75
CA GLU A 24 0.31 -4.16 -27.08
C GLU A 24 1.82 -4.16 -27.22
N ALA A 25 2.52 -3.57 -26.24
CA ALA A 25 3.97 -3.56 -26.21
C ALA A 25 4.59 -4.98 -26.17
N ILE A 26 3.95 -5.91 -25.46
CA ILE A 26 4.40 -7.32 -25.38
C ILE A 26 4.29 -7.99 -26.75
N ILE A 27 3.17 -7.80 -27.45
CA ILE A 27 2.93 -8.36 -28.78
C ILE A 27 3.91 -7.75 -29.82
N GLU A 28 4.05 -6.41 -29.82
CA GLU A 28 4.97 -5.70 -30.71
C GLU A 28 6.44 -6.12 -30.52
N ALA A 29 6.82 -6.38 -29.25
CA ALA A 29 8.16 -6.85 -28.91
C ALA A 29 8.40 -8.32 -29.31
N LYS A 30 7.39 -9.03 -29.83
CA LYS A 30 7.43 -10.44 -30.22
C LYS A 30 7.99 -11.35 -29.14
N ILE A 31 7.51 -11.15 -27.92
CA ILE A 31 7.81 -12.01 -26.77
C ILE A 31 7.27 -13.42 -27.06
N SER A 32 8.05 -14.47 -26.78
CA SER A 32 7.64 -15.86 -27.02
C SER A 32 6.82 -16.43 -25.88
N ARG A 33 7.15 -16.06 -24.64
CA ARG A 33 6.48 -16.57 -23.44
C ARG A 33 6.31 -15.50 -22.37
N VAL A 34 5.15 -15.48 -21.72
CA VAL A 34 4.86 -14.61 -20.57
C VAL A 34 4.52 -15.46 -19.37
N VAL A 35 5.26 -15.29 -18.28
CA VAL A 35 5.02 -15.93 -16.99
C VAL A 35 4.41 -14.90 -16.04
N ILE A 36 3.17 -15.14 -15.62
CA ILE A 36 2.37 -14.22 -14.79
C ILE A 36 2.30 -14.77 -13.36
N GLY A 37 2.71 -13.95 -12.40
CA GLY A 37 2.61 -14.27 -10.97
C GLY A 37 1.17 -14.23 -10.50
N SER A 38 0.61 -13.05 -10.32
CA SER A 38 -0.77 -12.84 -9.87
C SER A 38 -1.69 -12.47 -11.02
N ARG A 39 -2.92 -12.97 -10.99
CA ARG A 39 -4.00 -12.42 -11.83
C ARG A 39 -4.42 -11.06 -11.31
N ASP A 40 -4.77 -10.15 -12.22
CA ASP A 40 -5.33 -8.86 -11.81
C ASP A 40 -6.78 -9.08 -11.28
N PRO A 41 -7.07 -8.72 -10.02
CA PRO A 41 -8.42 -8.85 -9.47
C PRO A 41 -9.42 -7.85 -10.05
N ASN A 42 -8.98 -6.90 -10.88
CA ASN A 42 -9.84 -5.95 -11.55
C ASN A 42 -10.69 -6.65 -12.62
N PRO A 43 -12.04 -6.62 -12.54
CA PRO A 43 -12.92 -7.26 -13.53
C PRO A 43 -12.72 -6.77 -14.98
N LEU A 44 -12.12 -5.59 -15.16
CA LEU A 44 -11.77 -5.07 -16.49
C LEU A 44 -10.55 -5.77 -17.10
N VAL A 45 -9.71 -6.40 -16.30
CA VAL A 45 -8.45 -7.05 -16.71
C VAL A 45 -8.52 -8.56 -16.55
N SER A 46 -8.96 -9.02 -15.40
CA SER A 46 -8.94 -10.42 -14.92
C SER A 46 -9.06 -11.48 -16.01
N GLY A 47 -7.98 -12.18 -16.34
CA GLY A 47 -7.89 -13.21 -17.36
C GLY A 47 -7.88 -12.73 -18.81
N LYS A 48 -8.32 -11.51 -19.09
CA LYS A 48 -8.43 -10.99 -20.46
C LYS A 48 -7.06 -10.66 -21.07
N GLY A 49 -6.12 -10.17 -20.26
CA GLY A 49 -4.74 -9.91 -20.69
C GLY A 49 -4.08 -11.20 -21.16
N ALA A 50 -4.14 -12.24 -20.34
CA ALA A 50 -3.61 -13.56 -20.66
C ALA A 50 -4.27 -14.17 -21.91
N GLU A 51 -5.59 -14.08 -22.04
CA GLU A 51 -6.32 -14.57 -23.20
C GLU A 51 -5.89 -13.88 -24.52
N ILE A 52 -5.73 -12.55 -24.49
CA ILE A 52 -5.29 -11.79 -25.67
C ILE A 52 -3.89 -12.18 -26.08
N LEU A 53 -2.96 -12.35 -25.15
CA LEU A 53 -1.60 -12.79 -25.43
C LEU A 53 -1.57 -14.20 -26.04
N ARG A 54 -2.37 -15.13 -25.54
CA ARG A 54 -2.52 -16.48 -26.13
C ARG A 54 -3.07 -16.43 -27.56
N LYS A 55 -4.07 -15.59 -27.82
CA LYS A 55 -4.61 -15.38 -29.18
C LYS A 55 -3.58 -14.77 -30.15
N ALA A 56 -2.60 -14.04 -29.64
CA ALA A 56 -1.48 -13.52 -30.43
C ALA A 56 -0.34 -14.55 -30.64
N GLY A 57 -0.50 -15.80 -30.21
CA GLY A 57 0.49 -16.86 -30.36
C GLY A 57 1.57 -16.90 -29.28
N ILE A 58 1.41 -16.15 -28.19
CA ILE A 58 2.36 -16.12 -27.06
C ILE A 58 2.00 -17.22 -26.06
N GLU A 59 2.99 -17.98 -25.62
CA GLU A 59 2.82 -18.93 -24.52
C GLU A 59 2.58 -18.17 -23.22
N VAL A 60 1.52 -18.51 -22.46
CA VAL A 60 1.20 -17.82 -21.19
C VAL A 60 1.06 -18.84 -20.06
N ILE A 61 1.91 -18.71 -19.04
CA ILE A 61 1.87 -19.42 -17.78
C ILE A 61 1.28 -18.48 -16.73
N GLU A 62 0.21 -18.90 -16.04
CA GLU A 62 -0.46 -18.12 -15.02
C GLU A 62 -0.25 -18.71 -13.62
N ASP A 63 -0.48 -17.86 -12.61
CA ASP A 63 -0.43 -18.23 -11.19
C ASP A 63 0.95 -18.74 -10.70
N PHE A 64 2.04 -18.32 -11.37
CA PHE A 64 3.40 -18.69 -10.99
C PHE A 64 3.84 -17.93 -9.72
N MET A 65 4.05 -18.64 -8.61
CA MET A 65 4.34 -18.04 -7.30
C MET A 65 3.28 -17.00 -6.89
N ARG A 66 2.01 -17.32 -7.08
CA ARG A 66 0.90 -16.40 -6.87
C ARG A 66 0.86 -15.81 -5.47
N ASP A 67 0.99 -16.63 -4.43
CA ASP A 67 0.91 -16.19 -3.04
C ASP A 67 2.02 -15.18 -2.68
N GLU A 68 3.21 -15.34 -3.26
CA GLU A 68 4.32 -14.42 -3.10
C GLU A 68 4.08 -13.12 -3.86
N CYS A 69 3.58 -13.22 -5.08
CA CYS A 69 3.27 -12.05 -5.92
C CYS A 69 2.11 -11.22 -5.35
N ASP A 70 1.06 -11.85 -4.80
CA ASP A 70 -0.05 -11.16 -4.15
C ASP A 70 0.44 -10.31 -2.95
N LYS A 71 1.44 -10.80 -2.20
CA LYS A 71 2.04 -10.07 -1.06
C LYS A 71 2.83 -8.83 -1.45
N LEU A 72 3.24 -8.69 -2.71
CA LEU A 72 3.97 -7.50 -3.17
C LEU A 72 3.08 -6.25 -3.24
N ASN A 73 1.79 -6.41 -3.52
CA ASN A 73 0.86 -5.31 -3.76
C ASN A 73 -0.42 -5.37 -2.91
N PRO A 74 -0.34 -5.58 -1.57
CA PRO A 74 -1.52 -5.80 -0.72
C PRO A 74 -2.49 -4.60 -0.70
N ILE A 75 -1.95 -3.38 -0.86
CA ILE A 75 -2.76 -2.16 -0.91
C ILE A 75 -3.63 -2.13 -2.16
N PHE A 76 -3.04 -2.47 -3.33
CA PHE A 76 -3.75 -2.55 -4.60
C PHE A 76 -4.84 -3.62 -4.55
N PHE A 77 -4.49 -4.86 -4.16
CA PHE A 77 -5.45 -5.96 -4.06
C PHE A 77 -6.61 -5.62 -3.13
N ARG A 78 -6.32 -5.05 -1.95
CA ARG A 78 -7.36 -4.63 -1.01
C ARG A 78 -8.31 -3.61 -1.61
N TYR A 79 -7.76 -2.55 -2.23
CA TYR A 79 -8.58 -1.48 -2.78
C TYR A 79 -9.40 -1.93 -4.00
N ILE A 80 -8.78 -2.68 -4.94
CA ILE A 80 -9.46 -3.05 -6.16
C ILE A 80 -10.62 -4.02 -5.91
N THR A 81 -10.49 -4.90 -4.92
CA THR A 81 -11.53 -5.89 -4.58
C THR A 81 -12.62 -5.34 -3.67
N THR A 82 -12.28 -4.44 -2.75
CA THR A 82 -13.23 -4.01 -1.70
C THR A 82 -13.65 -2.54 -1.79
N LYS A 83 -12.91 -1.72 -2.57
CA LYS A 83 -13.01 -0.24 -2.60
C LYS A 83 -12.75 0.44 -1.25
N LEU A 84 -12.24 -0.31 -0.28
CA LEU A 84 -11.85 0.19 1.03
C LEU A 84 -10.34 0.44 1.10
N PRO A 85 -9.88 1.42 1.89
CA PRO A 85 -8.46 1.65 2.08
C PRO A 85 -7.79 0.47 2.79
N TYR A 86 -6.50 0.31 2.54
CA TYR A 86 -5.66 -0.57 3.35
C TYR A 86 -5.31 0.15 4.66
N VAL A 87 -5.73 -0.43 5.79
CA VAL A 87 -5.55 0.15 7.13
C VAL A 87 -4.49 -0.62 7.88
N SER A 88 -3.48 0.09 8.39
CA SER A 88 -2.48 -0.43 9.32
C SER A 88 -2.72 0.16 10.70
N LEU A 89 -2.94 -0.68 11.70
CA LEU A 89 -3.03 -0.26 13.08
C LEU A 89 -1.63 -0.25 13.70
N LYS A 90 -1.20 0.94 14.20
CA LYS A 90 0.08 1.12 14.90
C LYS A 90 -0.15 1.62 16.32
N TYR A 91 0.40 0.93 17.28
CA TYR A 91 0.43 1.36 18.68
C TYR A 91 1.78 1.04 19.31
N ALA A 92 2.12 1.76 20.39
CA ALA A 92 3.25 1.45 21.25
C ALA A 92 2.70 1.01 22.61
N MET A 93 3.13 -0.13 23.09
CA MET A 93 2.71 -0.66 24.39
C MET A 93 3.86 -1.36 25.10
N THR A 94 3.75 -1.48 26.41
CA THR A 94 4.62 -2.32 27.24
C THR A 94 4.33 -3.81 27.00
N ALA A 95 5.17 -4.70 27.53
CA ALA A 95 5.00 -6.15 27.39
C ALA A 95 3.67 -6.66 27.99
N ASP A 96 3.15 -5.97 29.01
CA ASP A 96 1.86 -6.23 29.63
C ASP A 96 0.68 -5.46 28.99
N GLY A 97 0.89 -4.87 27.81
CA GLY A 97 -0.17 -4.25 27.01
C GLY A 97 -0.59 -2.84 27.42
N LYS A 98 0.21 -2.12 28.24
CA LYS A 98 -0.10 -0.76 28.66
C LYS A 98 0.44 0.28 27.68
N ILE A 99 -0.36 1.29 27.35
CA ILE A 99 0.01 2.40 26.45
C ILE A 99 0.49 3.65 27.22
N ALA A 100 0.29 3.70 28.54
CA ALA A 100 0.77 4.75 29.42
C ALA A 100 0.80 4.23 30.88
N THR A 101 1.49 4.95 31.77
CA THR A 101 1.38 4.75 33.21
C THR A 101 0.02 5.22 33.73
N TYR A 102 -0.33 4.89 34.96
CA TYR A 102 -1.55 5.40 35.60
C TYR A 102 -1.60 6.93 35.73
N SER A 103 -0.42 7.60 35.72
CA SER A 103 -0.29 9.06 35.69
C SER A 103 -0.31 9.68 34.28
N GLY A 104 -0.59 8.88 33.23
CA GLY A 104 -0.67 9.33 31.84
C GLY A 104 0.68 9.49 31.12
N LYS A 105 1.80 9.15 31.76
CA LYS A 105 3.11 9.23 31.11
C LYS A 105 3.31 8.09 30.11
N SER A 106 3.64 8.41 28.85
CA SER A 106 3.83 7.45 27.75
C SER A 106 5.18 7.57 27.03
N LYS A 107 6.02 8.53 27.38
CA LYS A 107 7.30 8.81 26.72
C LYS A 107 8.45 8.30 27.60
N TRP A 108 9.29 7.34 27.15
CA TRP A 108 9.20 6.62 25.89
C TRP A 108 8.98 5.15 26.19
N ILE A 109 7.99 4.52 25.58
CA ILE A 109 7.71 3.08 25.74
C ILE A 109 8.63 2.26 24.82
N THR A 110 8.88 2.76 23.61
CA THR A 110 9.70 2.10 22.58
C THR A 110 11.02 2.83 22.39
N ASN A 111 12.05 2.10 21.94
CA ASN A 111 13.37 2.65 21.67
C ASN A 111 13.39 3.53 20.40
N GLU A 112 14.53 4.16 20.13
CA GLU A 112 14.70 5.06 18.99
C GLU A 112 14.54 4.35 17.64
N PHE A 113 15.05 3.12 17.52
CA PHE A 113 14.92 2.33 16.31
C PHE A 113 13.43 2.13 15.92
N SER A 114 12.60 1.73 16.88
CA SER A 114 11.16 1.58 16.66
C SER A 114 10.48 2.90 16.33
N ARG A 115 10.91 4.02 16.93
CA ARG A 115 10.37 5.35 16.60
C ARG A 115 10.75 5.80 15.19
N ASN A 116 11.95 5.46 14.72
CA ASN A 116 12.37 5.72 13.34
C ASN A 116 11.55 4.90 12.33
N ASP A 117 11.21 3.66 12.67
CA ASP A 117 10.33 2.84 11.83
C ASP A 117 8.92 3.44 11.68
N VAL A 118 8.40 4.09 12.72
CA VAL A 118 7.12 4.85 12.61
C VAL A 118 7.20 5.95 11.54
N HIS A 119 8.34 6.60 11.36
CA HIS A 119 8.51 7.59 10.31
C HIS A 119 8.57 6.95 8.91
N ARG A 120 9.11 5.74 8.78
CA ARG A 120 9.03 4.94 7.54
C ARG A 120 7.58 4.58 7.21
N LEU A 121 6.80 4.17 8.21
CA LEU A 121 5.36 3.93 8.03
C LEU A 121 4.62 5.20 7.57
N ARG A 122 4.91 6.37 8.18
CA ARG A 122 4.33 7.66 7.75
C ARG A 122 4.69 8.03 6.31
N LYS A 123 5.91 7.74 5.87
CA LYS A 123 6.32 7.92 4.47
C LYS A 123 5.55 7.00 3.52
N LYS A 124 5.32 5.75 3.95
CA LYS A 124 4.65 4.70 3.16
C LYS A 124 3.14 4.95 3.03
N HIS A 125 2.47 5.36 4.12
CA HIS A 125 1.03 5.57 4.15
C HIS A 125 0.65 6.98 3.69
N ARG A 126 -0.49 7.08 3.02
CA ARG A 126 -0.99 8.36 2.49
C ARG A 126 -1.61 9.25 3.58
N ALA A 127 -2.16 8.64 4.62
CA ALA A 127 -2.80 9.31 5.72
C ALA A 127 -2.40 8.70 7.06
N ILE A 128 -2.48 9.50 8.14
CA ILE A 128 -2.40 9.07 9.53
C ILE A 128 -3.66 9.55 10.25
N MET A 129 -4.28 8.65 11.01
CA MET A 129 -5.51 8.94 11.75
C MET A 129 -5.27 8.77 13.25
N VAL A 130 -5.77 9.72 14.04
CA VAL A 130 -5.77 9.67 15.51
C VAL A 130 -7.11 10.12 16.07
N GLY A 131 -7.44 9.68 17.28
CA GLY A 131 -8.55 10.24 18.04
C GLY A 131 -8.22 11.58 18.65
N ILE A 132 -9.25 12.41 18.93
CA ILE A 132 -9.09 13.72 19.57
C ILE A 132 -8.39 13.63 20.93
N GLY A 133 -8.58 12.55 21.69
CA GLY A 133 -7.87 12.34 22.95
C GLY A 133 -6.35 12.39 22.81
N THR A 134 -5.80 11.85 21.73
CA THR A 134 -4.36 11.92 21.43
C THR A 134 -3.90 13.35 21.17
N VAL A 135 -4.71 14.14 20.46
CA VAL A 135 -4.39 15.56 20.18
C VAL A 135 -4.38 16.37 21.47
N LEU A 136 -5.39 16.20 22.31
CA LEU A 136 -5.50 16.91 23.58
C LEU A 136 -4.41 16.53 24.60
N ALA A 137 -3.98 15.26 24.61
CA ALA A 137 -2.96 14.78 25.54
C ALA A 137 -1.53 15.10 25.10
N ASP A 138 -1.23 14.96 23.78
CA ASP A 138 0.14 14.96 23.28
C ASP A 138 0.49 16.14 22.36
N ASN A 139 -0.51 16.86 21.85
CA ASN A 139 -0.36 17.90 20.82
C ASN A 139 0.65 17.50 19.72
N PRO A 140 0.44 16.35 19.05
CA PRO A 140 1.45 15.76 18.19
C PRO A 140 1.49 16.43 16.82
N MET A 141 2.67 16.54 16.22
CA MET A 141 2.83 17.06 14.84
C MET A 141 2.36 16.07 13.76
N LEU A 142 2.36 14.79 14.02
CA LEU A 142 2.04 13.68 13.08
C LEU A 142 2.76 13.74 11.72
N ASN A 143 3.85 14.47 11.63
CA ASN A 143 4.66 14.64 10.42
C ASN A 143 5.68 13.50 10.23
N CYS A 144 6.22 13.41 9.01
CA CYS A 144 7.32 12.52 8.65
C CYS A 144 8.64 13.28 8.81
N ARG A 145 9.57 12.77 9.65
CA ARG A 145 10.85 13.44 9.98
C ARG A 145 12.08 12.67 9.48
N ILE A 146 11.92 11.89 8.42
CA ILE A 146 13.06 11.29 7.71
C ILE A 146 13.35 12.07 6.44
N GLU A 147 14.58 12.00 5.99
CA GLU A 147 15.03 12.67 4.78
C GLU A 147 14.19 12.25 3.57
N ASN A 148 13.81 13.21 2.74
CA ASN A 148 12.92 13.03 1.60
C ASN A 148 11.58 12.36 1.96
N GLY A 149 11.15 12.53 3.23
CA GLY A 149 9.88 12.01 3.73
C GLY A 149 8.70 12.92 3.35
N ARG A 150 7.66 12.34 2.72
CA ARG A 150 6.40 13.04 2.50
C ARG A 150 5.54 13.01 3.76
N ASN A 151 4.97 14.15 4.16
CA ASN A 151 3.99 14.19 5.23
C ASN A 151 2.69 13.49 4.82
N PRO A 152 2.12 12.62 5.68
CA PRO A 152 0.79 12.07 5.46
C PRO A 152 -0.29 13.12 5.66
N ILE A 153 -1.47 12.90 5.08
CA ILE A 153 -2.69 13.63 5.42
C ILE A 153 -3.02 13.30 6.87
N ARG A 154 -3.23 14.32 7.70
CA ARG A 154 -3.57 14.15 9.11
C ARG A 154 -5.08 14.14 9.29
N ILE A 155 -5.61 13.10 9.92
CA ILE A 155 -7.04 12.89 10.15
C ILE A 155 -7.27 12.79 11.65
N VAL A 156 -8.18 13.60 12.19
CA VAL A 156 -8.57 13.56 13.60
C VAL A 156 -10.03 13.14 13.72
N CYS A 157 -10.27 12.06 14.47
CA CYS A 157 -11.63 11.64 14.82
C CYS A 157 -12.11 12.45 16.03
N ASP A 158 -12.96 13.45 15.80
CA ASP A 158 -13.49 14.36 16.82
C ASP A 158 -14.98 14.65 16.60
N SER A 159 -15.85 13.85 17.24
CA SER A 159 -17.29 13.98 17.12
C SER A 159 -17.90 15.22 17.82
N LYS A 160 -17.12 15.91 18.66
CA LYS A 160 -17.58 17.05 19.47
C LYS A 160 -16.86 18.35 19.13
N LEU A 161 -16.03 18.38 18.06
CA LEU A 161 -15.25 19.54 17.62
C LEU A 161 -14.41 20.18 18.76
N ARG A 162 -13.70 19.37 19.52
CA ARG A 162 -12.87 19.80 20.65
C ARG A 162 -11.42 20.13 20.29
N ILE A 163 -11.06 19.97 19.03
CA ILE A 163 -9.69 20.22 18.57
C ILE A 163 -9.33 21.69 18.79
N PRO A 164 -8.22 22.02 19.48
CA PRO A 164 -7.74 23.39 19.59
C PRO A 164 -7.29 23.92 18.22
N LEU A 165 -7.62 25.18 17.91
CA LEU A 165 -7.24 25.81 16.64
C LEU A 165 -5.73 26.11 16.52
N ASP A 166 -5.03 26.14 17.65
CA ASP A 166 -3.59 26.39 17.78
C ASP A 166 -2.76 25.11 17.97
N CYS A 167 -3.35 23.93 17.74
CA CYS A 167 -2.63 22.67 17.84
C CYS A 167 -1.63 22.46 16.68
N ASN A 168 -0.67 21.54 16.87
CA ASN A 168 0.41 21.24 15.90
C ASN A 168 -0.02 20.45 14.67
N ILE A 169 -1.28 20.08 14.53
CA ILE A 169 -1.82 19.28 13.43
C ILE A 169 -2.24 20.13 12.25
#